data_d0bd8f0fb30aaffad889b971faaaa541
#
_entry.id   d0bd8f0fb30aaffad889b971faaaa541
#
_cell.length_a   1.000
_cell.length_b   1.000
_cell.length_c   1.000
_cell.angle_alpha   90.00
_cell.angle_beta   90.00
_cell.angle_gamma   90.00
#
_symmetry.space_group_name_H-M   'P 1'
#
loop_
_entity.id
_entity.type
_entity.pdbx_description
1 polymer ?
#
loop_
_entity_poly.entity_id
_entity_poly.type
_entity_poly.pdbx_seq_one_letter_code
_entity_poly.pdbx_strand_id
1 'polypeptide(L)'
;MASRKKPSEYERKRSFEKTPEPRGRKRKRGVKGNRFVIQEHHARRLHWDLRLEHGGTLVSFALPRGVPQDPKRNRLAVHTEDHPLEYLEFEGDIPTGEYGAGKMRIWDRGTFEAEKFRDDEVIAVFDGDRMKGKYALFQTKGDNWMIHRMDPPADPDREPMPEHLRPMAAVLATGVPRDDENWAHEIKWDGIRAIAYCETGRLRLESRTLRDITSTYPELRAVAAELGSTEAVLDGEIVAFDEDSKPSFERLQGRMNLASEAAVRRRMGDCPVTYLVFDLLHLDGRSLMELPYTKRRERLEDLSLDGPNWQTPSYHRGDGESLLNLTRQRGLEGLVAKRLDSRYLPGRRTHAWLKVKNLMGQELVIGGWLPGQGRRAGTLGALLVGYHEDDDGERHLRYAGRVGTGFTDDELDRLAGLLEPLRTKKRPFTGRQPPREAIFVEPKLVAEVAFREWTNARTLRAPVYKGLRPDKNPEEVVFEQPQPPP
;
A
#
# COMPACT_ATOMS: atom_id res chain seq x y z
N MET A 1 19.35 -24.02 56.02
CA MET A 1 18.53 -24.29 54.81
C MET A 1 18.31 -22.96 54.10
N ALA A 2 18.92 -22.74 52.91
CA ALA A 2 18.78 -21.50 52.17
C ALA A 2 17.38 -21.45 51.56
N SER A 3 16.58 -20.44 51.92
CA SER A 3 15.26 -20.16 51.35
C SER A 3 15.41 -20.02 49.82
N ARG A 4 14.88 -20.97 49.07
CA ARG A 4 14.74 -20.84 47.60
C ARG A 4 13.77 -19.68 47.32
N LYS A 5 14.30 -18.51 46.91
CA LYS A 5 13.45 -17.41 46.36
C LYS A 5 12.61 -17.95 45.21
N LYS A 6 11.31 -17.64 45.23
CA LYS A 6 10.43 -17.93 44.09
C LYS A 6 11.03 -17.30 42.81
N PRO A 7 11.03 -18.01 41.66
CA PRO A 7 11.51 -17.45 40.40
C PRO A 7 10.72 -16.22 40.04
N SER A 8 11.38 -15.21 39.45
CA SER A 8 10.75 -14.01 38.94
C SER A 8 9.72 -14.35 37.85
N GLU A 9 8.83 -13.45 37.53
CA GLU A 9 7.86 -13.65 36.43
C GLU A 9 8.58 -13.88 35.12
N TYR A 10 9.66 -13.14 34.87
CA TYR A 10 10.58 -13.32 33.76
C TYR A 10 11.12 -14.76 33.66
N GLU A 11 11.64 -15.31 34.75
CA GLU A 11 12.20 -16.66 34.78
C GLU A 11 11.14 -17.75 34.59
N ARG A 12 9.90 -17.51 35.00
CA ARG A 12 8.79 -18.48 34.87
C ARG A 12 8.29 -18.63 33.43
N LYS A 13 8.42 -17.58 32.64
CA LYS A 13 7.91 -17.52 31.25
C LYS A 13 8.91 -18.08 30.22
N ARG A 14 10.15 -18.44 30.59
CA ARG A 14 11.23 -18.75 29.67
C ARG A 14 11.88 -20.11 29.91
N SER A 15 12.26 -20.75 28.81
CA SER A 15 13.07 -21.96 28.80
C SER A 15 14.47 -21.62 28.32
N PHE A 16 15.38 -21.28 29.28
CA PHE A 16 16.73 -20.81 28.97
C PHE A 16 17.66 -21.85 28.31
N GLU A 17 17.18 -23.06 28.09
CA GLU A 17 17.86 -24.07 27.27
C GLU A 17 17.55 -23.91 25.81
N LYS A 18 16.46 -23.21 25.49
CA LYS A 18 15.91 -23.04 24.13
C LYS A 18 15.97 -21.60 23.62
N THR A 19 16.16 -20.63 24.50
CA THR A 19 16.21 -19.20 24.13
C THR A 19 17.60 -18.62 24.38
N PRO A 20 18.12 -17.74 23.51
CA PRO A 20 19.37 -17.01 23.74
C PRO A 20 19.24 -15.90 24.79
N GLU A 21 18.06 -15.67 25.31
CA GLU A 21 17.80 -14.61 26.29
C GLU A 21 18.64 -14.77 27.58
N PRO A 22 19.15 -13.68 28.16
CA PRO A 22 20.01 -13.73 29.34
C PRO A 22 19.25 -14.17 30.61
N ARG A 23 19.82 -15.07 31.39
CA ARG A 23 19.23 -15.55 32.66
C ARG A 23 19.20 -14.52 33.79
N GLY A 24 19.93 -13.42 33.65
CA GLY A 24 20.12 -12.42 34.69
C GLY A 24 21.13 -12.86 35.78
N ARG A 25 22.06 -11.98 36.09
CA ARG A 25 23.03 -12.18 37.18
C ARG A 25 22.55 -11.47 38.44
N LYS A 26 22.67 -12.09 39.62
CA LYS A 26 22.37 -11.45 40.90
C LYS A 26 23.29 -10.25 41.11
N ARG A 27 22.77 -9.02 40.96
CA ARG A 27 23.49 -7.80 41.38
C ARG A 27 22.96 -7.28 42.72
N LYS A 28 23.83 -6.56 43.44
CA LYS A 28 23.47 -5.93 44.72
C LYS A 28 22.40 -4.84 44.48
N ARG A 29 21.31 -4.86 45.25
CA ARG A 29 20.35 -3.76 45.32
C ARG A 29 21.07 -2.47 45.72
N GLY A 30 20.83 -1.37 45.03
CA GLY A 30 21.27 -0.04 45.45
C GLY A 30 22.05 0.79 44.41
N VAL A 31 22.29 0.30 43.20
CA VAL A 31 22.84 1.14 42.12
C VAL A 31 21.68 1.88 41.46
N LYS A 32 21.65 3.21 41.58
CA LYS A 32 20.79 4.05 40.77
C LYS A 32 21.29 3.96 39.32
N GLY A 33 20.69 3.09 38.55
CA GLY A 33 20.92 3.04 37.12
C GLY A 33 20.08 4.12 36.41
N ASN A 34 20.59 4.63 35.31
CA ASN A 34 19.95 5.65 34.52
C ASN A 34 20.03 5.34 33.00
N ARG A 35 20.29 4.07 32.68
CA ARG A 35 20.35 3.65 31.25
C ARG A 35 19.00 3.20 30.75
N PHE A 36 18.78 3.37 29.50
CA PHE A 36 17.65 2.79 28.82
C PHE A 36 18.07 2.12 27.51
N VAL A 37 17.24 1.19 27.05
CA VAL A 37 17.30 0.62 25.72
C VAL A 37 15.89 0.55 25.14
N ILE A 38 15.79 0.76 23.85
CA ILE A 38 14.59 0.50 23.07
C ILE A 38 14.95 -0.55 22.04
N GLN A 39 14.23 -1.66 22.07
CA GLN A 39 14.45 -2.77 21.16
C GLN A 39 13.27 -2.88 20.19
N GLU A 40 13.55 -2.87 18.89
CA GLU A 40 12.57 -3.18 17.84
C GLU A 40 12.38 -4.70 17.81
N HIS A 41 11.16 -5.13 18.08
CA HIS A 41 10.81 -6.54 18.23
C HIS A 41 9.85 -6.99 17.14
N HIS A 42 10.37 -7.74 16.17
CA HIS A 42 9.64 -8.38 15.09
C HIS A 42 8.99 -9.69 15.55
N ALA A 43 8.00 -9.58 16.46
CA ALA A 43 7.17 -10.68 16.93
C ALA A 43 5.98 -10.90 15.97
N ARG A 44 4.85 -11.50 16.46
CA ARG A 44 3.60 -11.59 15.67
C ARG A 44 3.11 -10.23 15.15
N ARG A 45 3.41 -9.16 15.90
CA ARG A 45 3.18 -7.77 15.53
C ARG A 45 4.42 -7.00 15.91
N LEU A 46 4.93 -6.18 15.02
CA LEU A 46 6.02 -5.28 15.31
C LEU A 46 5.65 -4.35 16.46
N HIS A 47 6.55 -4.22 17.43
CA HIS A 47 6.47 -3.28 18.54
C HIS A 47 7.87 -2.92 19.02
N TRP A 48 7.97 -1.90 19.87
CA TRP A 48 9.21 -1.48 20.47
C TRP A 48 9.14 -1.70 21.97
N ASP A 49 10.16 -2.35 22.54
CA ASP A 49 10.29 -2.55 23.96
C ASP A 49 11.17 -1.47 24.57
N LEU A 50 10.57 -0.52 25.27
CA LEU A 50 11.28 0.49 26.07
C LEU A 50 11.60 -0.12 27.44
N ARG A 51 12.86 -0.15 27.82
CA ARG A 51 13.34 -0.71 29.09
C ARG A 51 14.17 0.33 29.85
N LEU A 52 13.78 0.60 31.09
CA LEU A 52 14.35 1.63 31.95
C LEU A 52 15.07 0.98 33.12
N GLU A 53 16.36 1.24 33.31
CA GLU A 53 17.12 0.75 34.45
C GLU A 53 16.64 1.43 35.73
N HIS A 54 15.99 0.66 36.63
CA HIS A 54 15.53 1.15 37.93
C HIS A 54 15.59 0.03 39.00
N GLY A 55 16.08 0.34 40.19
CA GLY A 55 16.11 -0.61 41.28
C GLY A 55 16.90 -1.90 41.05
N GLY A 56 17.79 -1.94 40.03
CA GLY A 56 18.60 -3.11 39.68
C GLY A 56 17.91 -4.07 38.68
N THR A 57 16.82 -3.65 38.08
CA THR A 57 16.09 -4.34 36.99
C THR A 57 15.84 -3.38 35.83
N LEU A 58 15.25 -3.87 34.78
CA LEU A 58 14.71 -3.06 33.65
C LEU A 58 13.19 -3.06 33.73
N VAL A 59 12.61 -1.95 34.17
CA VAL A 59 11.18 -1.72 34.09
C VAL A 59 10.82 -1.59 32.60
N SER A 60 9.90 -2.41 32.10
CA SER A 60 9.74 -2.65 30.67
C SER A 60 8.34 -2.32 30.17
N PHE A 61 8.27 -1.65 29.02
CA PHE A 61 7.02 -1.26 28.34
C PHE A 61 7.07 -1.66 26.87
N ALA A 62 6.08 -2.43 26.41
CA ALA A 62 5.90 -2.65 24.97
C ALA A 62 5.13 -1.48 24.36
N LEU A 63 5.68 -0.89 23.31
CA LEU A 63 5.14 0.25 22.59
C LEU A 63 4.65 -0.21 21.20
N PRO A 64 3.36 -0.56 20.99
CA PRO A 64 2.86 -1.10 19.72
C PRO A 64 2.93 -0.12 18.55
N ARG A 65 3.18 1.15 18.83
CA ARG A 65 3.33 2.21 17.83
C ARG A 65 4.66 2.98 17.96
N GLY A 66 5.63 2.42 18.71
CA GLY A 66 6.91 3.06 18.98
C GLY A 66 6.79 4.32 19.85
N VAL A 67 7.88 5.10 19.91
CA VAL A 67 7.99 6.32 20.71
C VAL A 67 7.28 7.50 20.00
N PRO A 68 6.42 8.28 20.72
CA PRO A 68 5.79 9.47 20.13
C PRO A 68 6.84 10.56 19.89
N GLN A 69 6.83 11.15 18.69
CA GLN A 69 7.72 12.25 18.31
C GLN A 69 7.04 13.63 18.40
N ASP A 70 5.71 13.65 18.46
CA ASP A 70 4.87 14.84 18.53
C ASP A 70 4.07 14.83 19.84
N PRO A 71 4.09 15.92 20.65
CA PRO A 71 3.32 16.04 21.88
C PRO A 71 1.80 16.00 21.67
N LYS A 72 1.31 16.22 20.45
CA LYS A 72 -0.12 16.13 20.14
C LYS A 72 -0.65 14.68 20.09
N ARG A 73 0.22 13.67 20.11
CA ARG A 73 -0.16 12.27 19.94
C ARG A 73 0.39 11.39 21.06
N ASN A 74 -0.46 11.00 22.02
CA ASN A 74 -0.09 9.96 22.97
C ASN A 74 -0.10 8.60 22.30
N ARG A 75 0.80 7.70 22.75
CA ARG A 75 0.84 6.31 22.28
C ARG A 75 0.65 5.34 23.45
N LEU A 76 0.04 4.20 23.15
CA LEU A 76 -0.12 3.12 24.13
C LEU A 76 1.27 2.57 24.51
N ALA A 77 1.48 2.37 25.81
CA ALA A 77 2.57 1.62 26.39
C ALA A 77 1.96 0.51 27.24
N VAL A 78 2.36 -0.73 27.06
CA VAL A 78 1.89 -1.85 27.86
C VAL A 78 3.02 -2.25 28.82
N HIS A 79 2.81 -2.10 30.12
CA HIS A 79 3.76 -2.53 31.11
C HIS A 79 3.90 -4.06 31.06
N THR A 80 5.13 -4.54 30.96
CA THR A 80 5.46 -5.97 30.90
C THR A 80 6.26 -6.36 32.13
N GLU A 81 6.65 -7.63 32.23
CA GLU A 81 7.51 -8.08 33.32
C GLU A 81 8.87 -7.37 33.30
N ASP A 82 9.45 -7.15 34.48
CA ASP A 82 10.81 -6.62 34.63
C ASP A 82 11.85 -7.58 34.07
N HIS A 83 12.80 -7.03 33.31
CA HIS A 83 13.87 -7.77 32.67
C HIS A 83 15.21 -7.60 33.40
N PRO A 84 16.15 -8.56 33.27
CA PRO A 84 17.49 -8.42 33.81
C PRO A 84 18.30 -7.36 33.07
N LEU A 85 19.29 -6.75 33.74
CA LEU A 85 20.11 -5.67 33.18
C LEU A 85 20.88 -6.06 31.90
N GLU A 86 21.16 -7.34 31.75
CA GLU A 86 21.81 -7.89 30.55
C GLU A 86 21.00 -7.67 29.27
N TYR A 87 19.69 -7.39 29.38
CA TYR A 87 18.86 -7.01 28.26
C TYR A 87 19.20 -5.66 27.63
N LEU A 88 19.95 -4.81 28.31
CA LEU A 88 20.47 -3.55 27.74
C LEU A 88 21.33 -3.76 26.48
N GLU A 89 21.94 -4.92 26.35
CA GLU A 89 22.86 -5.28 25.27
C GLU A 89 22.30 -6.44 24.42
N PHE A 90 21.07 -6.90 24.70
CA PHE A 90 20.54 -8.08 24.05
C PHE A 90 19.98 -7.76 22.66
N GLU A 91 20.51 -8.47 21.66
CA GLU A 91 19.97 -8.60 20.30
C GLU A 91 19.98 -10.07 19.91
N GLY A 92 19.00 -10.51 19.12
CA GLY A 92 18.95 -11.88 18.65
C GLY A 92 17.58 -12.36 18.25
N ASP A 93 17.52 -13.62 17.84
CA ASP A 93 16.31 -14.29 17.41
C ASP A 93 15.80 -15.18 18.57
N ILE A 94 14.60 -14.89 19.07
CA ILE A 94 13.90 -15.74 20.04
C ILE A 94 13.13 -16.79 19.26
N PRO A 95 13.39 -18.10 19.48
CA PRO A 95 12.84 -19.17 18.66
C PRO A 95 11.31 -19.23 18.66
N THR A 96 10.74 -19.68 17.55
CA THR A 96 9.29 -19.91 17.41
C THR A 96 8.83 -20.94 18.45
N GLY A 97 7.75 -20.63 19.16
CA GLY A 97 7.20 -21.44 20.23
C GLY A 97 7.62 -21.01 21.63
N GLU A 98 8.68 -20.22 21.78
CA GLU A 98 9.06 -19.61 23.05
C GLU A 98 8.29 -18.29 23.30
N TYR A 99 8.20 -17.87 24.56
CA TYR A 99 7.57 -16.62 24.94
C TYR A 99 8.37 -15.44 24.38
N GLY A 100 7.70 -14.52 23.68
CA GLY A 100 8.37 -13.40 23.02
C GLY A 100 9.07 -13.79 21.70
N ALA A 101 8.70 -14.92 21.07
CA ALA A 101 9.28 -15.37 19.80
C ALA A 101 9.30 -14.26 18.73
N GLY A 102 10.46 -14.09 18.08
CA GLY A 102 10.70 -13.08 17.07
C GLY A 102 12.12 -12.54 17.06
N LYS A 103 12.42 -11.65 16.13
CA LYS A 103 13.73 -11.01 15.99
C LYS A 103 13.76 -9.70 16.76
N MET A 104 14.78 -9.53 17.60
CA MET A 104 14.96 -8.35 18.43
C MET A 104 16.26 -7.63 18.06
N ARG A 105 16.18 -6.32 17.81
CA ARG A 105 17.31 -5.45 17.50
C ARG A 105 17.26 -4.20 18.36
N ILE A 106 18.42 -3.68 18.76
CA ILE A 106 18.50 -2.40 19.45
C ILE A 106 18.15 -1.27 18.47
N TRP A 107 17.03 -0.60 18.72
CA TRP A 107 16.57 0.55 17.95
C TRP A 107 17.17 1.86 18.45
N ASP A 108 17.31 1.99 19.80
CA ASP A 108 17.92 3.13 20.47
C ASP A 108 18.43 2.74 21.85
N ARG A 109 19.39 3.47 22.37
CA ARG A 109 19.92 3.32 23.72
C ARG A 109 20.53 4.63 24.20
N GLY A 110 20.59 4.80 25.51
CA GLY A 110 21.15 6.01 26.09
C GLY A 110 20.98 6.05 27.60
N THR A 111 20.92 7.28 28.11
CA THR A 111 20.67 7.55 29.52
C THR A 111 19.41 8.35 29.71
N PHE A 112 18.84 8.33 30.91
CA PHE A 112 17.72 9.16 31.27
C PHE A 112 17.89 9.74 32.67
N GLU A 113 17.32 10.92 32.89
CA GLU A 113 17.24 11.53 34.22
C GLU A 113 15.76 11.54 34.64
N ALA A 114 15.44 10.78 35.68
CA ALA A 114 14.08 10.67 36.18
C ALA A 114 13.76 11.85 37.12
N GLU A 115 12.83 12.69 36.74
CA GLU A 115 12.21 13.69 37.62
C GLU A 115 11.21 13.03 38.57
N LYS A 116 10.52 11.99 38.07
CA LYS A 116 9.55 11.21 38.82
C LYS A 116 9.62 9.75 38.38
N PHE A 117 9.67 8.84 39.36
CA PHE A 117 9.59 7.41 39.08
C PHE A 117 8.72 6.77 40.17
N ARG A 118 7.48 6.46 39.86
CA ARG A 118 6.48 5.86 40.75
C ARG A 118 5.86 4.64 40.09
N ASP A 119 5.11 3.88 40.84
CA ASP A 119 4.43 2.67 40.32
C ASP A 119 3.38 2.95 39.27
N ASP A 120 2.86 4.18 39.18
CA ASP A 120 1.78 4.63 38.29
C ASP A 120 2.23 5.73 37.31
N GLU A 121 3.43 6.29 37.48
CA GLU A 121 3.91 7.39 36.64
C GLU A 121 5.44 7.49 36.62
N VAL A 122 5.99 7.65 35.42
CA VAL A 122 7.40 7.97 35.18
C VAL A 122 7.49 9.24 34.36
N ILE A 123 8.23 10.26 34.86
CA ILE A 123 8.60 11.46 34.10
C ILE A 123 10.11 11.51 34.04
N ALA A 124 10.65 11.52 32.84
CA ALA A 124 12.09 11.50 32.63
C ALA A 124 12.53 12.28 31.39
N VAL A 125 13.74 12.81 31.44
CA VAL A 125 14.45 13.41 30.30
C VAL A 125 15.38 12.35 29.75
N PHE A 126 15.21 12.00 28.49
CA PHE A 126 15.96 10.98 27.77
C PHE A 126 17.07 11.60 26.90
N ASP A 127 18.22 10.95 26.86
CA ASP A 127 19.36 11.28 26.00
C ASP A 127 19.83 10.01 25.30
N GLY A 128 19.12 9.66 24.20
CA GLY A 128 19.46 8.61 23.26
C GLY A 128 19.83 9.19 21.90
N ASP A 129 20.06 8.33 20.91
CA ASP A 129 20.31 8.78 19.54
C ASP A 129 19.02 9.24 18.86
N ARG A 130 17.91 8.52 19.11
CA ARG A 130 16.57 8.76 18.50
C ARG A 130 15.57 9.30 19.50
N MET A 131 15.53 8.78 20.73
CA MET A 131 14.65 9.25 21.81
C MET A 131 15.38 10.31 22.64
N LYS A 132 15.09 11.60 22.36
CA LYS A 132 15.62 12.76 23.07
C LYS A 132 14.51 13.61 23.65
N GLY A 133 14.77 14.19 24.84
CA GLY A 133 13.87 15.12 25.50
C GLY A 133 12.98 14.49 26.56
N LYS A 134 12.00 15.25 27.02
CA LYS A 134 11.18 14.90 28.18
C LYS A 134 9.93 14.12 27.76
N TYR A 135 9.71 13.00 28.48
CA TYR A 135 8.55 12.12 28.29
C TYR A 135 7.89 11.80 29.62
N ALA A 136 6.58 11.60 29.57
CA ALA A 136 5.80 11.03 30.65
C ALA A 136 5.21 9.68 30.23
N LEU A 137 5.35 8.68 31.09
CA LEU A 137 4.59 7.43 31.03
C LEU A 137 3.65 7.41 32.22
N PHE A 138 2.36 7.18 32.00
CA PHE A 138 1.36 7.15 33.06
C PHE A 138 0.34 6.03 32.85
N GLN A 139 0.01 5.37 33.98
CA GLN A 139 -0.92 4.25 33.99
C GLN A 139 -2.34 4.74 33.73
N THR A 140 -3.08 3.98 32.93
CA THR A 140 -4.49 4.23 32.65
C THR A 140 -5.39 3.15 33.25
N LYS A 141 -5.13 1.88 32.96
CA LYS A 141 -5.89 0.75 33.49
C LYS A 141 -5.07 -0.54 33.43
N GLY A 142 -4.82 -1.20 34.58
CA GLY A 142 -4.03 -2.42 34.66
C GLY A 142 -2.64 -2.21 34.06
N ASP A 143 -2.25 -3.07 33.13
CA ASP A 143 -0.93 -2.97 32.47
C ASP A 143 -0.89 -1.94 31.33
N ASN A 144 -2.02 -1.28 31.01
CA ASN A 144 -2.08 -0.26 29.99
C ASN A 144 -1.64 1.09 30.56
N TRP A 145 -0.63 1.65 29.92
CA TRP A 145 -0.07 2.97 30.13
C TRP A 145 -0.12 3.77 28.85
N MET A 146 0.11 5.07 28.96
CA MET A 146 0.33 5.95 27.82
C MET A 146 1.73 6.54 27.93
N ILE A 147 2.41 6.66 26.80
CA ILE A 147 3.63 7.44 26.67
C ILE A 147 3.32 8.74 25.91
N HIS A 148 3.78 9.85 26.47
CA HIS A 148 3.56 11.20 25.99
C HIS A 148 4.87 11.96 25.91
N ARG A 149 5.15 12.63 24.80
CA ARG A 149 6.25 13.58 24.67
C ARG A 149 5.84 14.91 25.29
N MET A 150 6.61 15.43 26.23
CA MET A 150 6.32 16.69 26.92
C MET A 150 6.98 17.90 26.26
N ASP A 151 8.09 17.70 25.55
CA ASP A 151 8.81 18.71 24.82
C ASP A 151 8.15 18.99 23.45
N PRO A 152 8.48 20.11 22.79
CA PRO A 152 8.12 20.33 21.38
C PRO A 152 8.50 19.15 20.49
N PRO A 153 7.96 19.04 19.26
CA PRO A 153 8.34 17.97 18.33
C PRO A 153 9.86 17.85 18.23
N ALA A 154 10.36 16.62 18.18
CA ALA A 154 11.81 16.38 18.05
C ALA A 154 12.39 16.99 16.79
N ASP A 155 11.56 17.07 15.76
CA ASP A 155 11.82 17.72 14.49
C ASP A 155 10.71 18.76 14.25
N PRO A 156 11.02 20.08 14.41
CA PRO A 156 10.04 21.14 14.21
C PRO A 156 9.51 21.24 12.78
N ASP A 157 10.33 20.81 11.80
CA ASP A 157 9.99 20.81 10.38
C ASP A 157 9.33 19.51 9.93
N ARG A 158 9.01 18.62 10.89
CA ARG A 158 8.34 17.35 10.58
C ARG A 158 6.93 17.59 10.06
N GLU A 159 6.68 17.15 8.85
CA GLU A 159 5.36 17.14 8.24
C GLU A 159 4.61 15.87 8.65
N PRO A 160 3.32 15.97 8.99
CA PRO A 160 2.52 14.78 9.24
C PRO A 160 2.38 13.95 7.95
N MET A 161 2.35 12.62 8.10
CA MET A 161 2.02 11.74 6.98
C MET A 161 0.63 12.13 6.43
N PRO A 162 0.48 12.31 5.10
CA PRO A 162 -0.81 12.62 4.50
C PRO A 162 -1.83 11.51 4.77
N GLU A 163 -3.07 11.90 5.09
CA GLU A 163 -4.12 10.92 5.38
C GLU A 163 -4.62 10.20 4.14
N HIS A 164 -4.77 10.94 3.04
CA HIS A 164 -5.26 10.42 1.76
C HIS A 164 -4.56 11.11 0.60
N LEU A 165 -4.10 10.32 -0.37
CA LEU A 165 -3.49 10.83 -1.61
C LEU A 165 -4.12 10.16 -2.82
N ARG A 166 -4.66 10.96 -3.74
CA ARG A 166 -5.02 10.47 -5.07
C ARG A 166 -3.74 10.34 -5.92
N PRO A 167 -3.49 9.18 -6.55
CA PRO A 167 -2.30 9.03 -7.37
C PRO A 167 -2.24 10.03 -8.52
N MET A 168 -1.02 10.48 -8.85
CA MET A 168 -0.77 11.22 -10.09
C MET A 168 -1.04 10.35 -11.31
N ALA A 169 -1.67 10.91 -12.35
CA ALA A 169 -2.07 10.19 -13.55
C ALA A 169 -1.21 10.57 -14.77
N ALA A 170 -0.96 9.59 -15.64
CA ALA A 170 -0.25 9.78 -16.90
C ALA A 170 -1.20 10.20 -18.04
N VAL A 171 -0.72 11.03 -18.96
CA VAL A 171 -1.38 11.35 -20.24
C VAL A 171 -1.13 10.22 -21.23
N LEU A 172 -2.15 9.85 -22.01
CA LEU A 172 -1.99 8.88 -23.10
C LEU A 172 -1.26 9.54 -24.26
N ALA A 173 -0.09 8.99 -24.64
CA ALA A 173 0.72 9.47 -25.74
C ALA A 173 0.71 8.51 -26.94
N THR A 174 0.95 9.05 -28.13
CA THR A 174 1.04 8.28 -29.38
C THR A 174 2.37 7.55 -29.53
N GLY A 175 3.39 7.94 -28.78
CA GLY A 175 4.74 7.36 -28.78
C GLY A 175 5.58 7.89 -27.64
N VAL A 176 6.83 7.49 -27.61
CA VAL A 176 7.81 7.96 -26.62
C VAL A 176 8.19 9.42 -26.87
N PRO A 177 8.64 10.16 -25.85
CA PRO A 177 9.12 11.53 -25.99
C PRO A 177 10.32 11.64 -26.96
N ARG A 178 10.43 12.77 -27.65
CA ARG A 178 11.55 13.01 -28.58
C ARG A 178 12.87 13.32 -27.89
N ASP A 179 12.80 14.04 -26.75
CA ASP A 179 13.94 14.35 -25.87
C ASP A 179 14.17 13.25 -24.83
N ASP A 180 14.25 12.04 -25.31
CA ASP A 180 14.17 10.77 -24.57
C ASP A 180 15.15 10.67 -23.39
N GLU A 181 16.34 11.28 -23.50
CA GLU A 181 17.36 11.35 -22.44
C GLU A 181 16.89 12.07 -21.15
N ASN A 182 15.84 12.89 -21.24
CA ASN A 182 15.24 13.59 -20.09
C ASN A 182 14.10 12.81 -19.44
N TRP A 183 13.91 11.56 -19.86
CA TRP A 183 12.83 10.72 -19.40
C TRP A 183 13.32 9.40 -18.80
N ALA A 184 12.61 8.95 -17.79
CA ALA A 184 12.68 7.62 -17.21
C ALA A 184 11.56 6.77 -17.80
N HIS A 185 11.88 5.62 -18.32
CA HIS A 185 10.93 4.66 -18.89
C HIS A 185 10.77 3.48 -17.96
N GLU A 186 9.53 3.21 -17.56
CA GLU A 186 9.14 2.08 -16.73
C GLU A 186 8.16 1.20 -17.49
N ILE A 187 8.12 -0.09 -17.20
CA ILE A 187 7.06 -0.98 -17.72
C ILE A 187 5.73 -0.50 -17.18
N LYS A 188 4.73 -0.40 -18.05
CA LYS A 188 3.35 -0.18 -17.64
C LYS A 188 2.76 -1.50 -17.16
N TRP A 189 2.72 -1.65 -15.85
CA TRP A 189 2.17 -2.82 -15.21
C TRP A 189 0.63 -2.82 -15.29
N ASP A 190 0.06 -3.99 -15.58
CA ASP A 190 -1.39 -4.19 -15.64
C ASP A 190 -1.87 -4.77 -14.29
N GLY A 191 -2.44 -3.90 -13.45
CA GLY A 191 -2.82 -4.24 -12.09
C GLY A 191 -3.77 -3.22 -11.46
N ILE A 192 -3.68 -3.09 -10.14
CA ILE A 192 -4.44 -2.14 -9.34
C ILE A 192 -3.47 -1.15 -8.71
N ARG A 193 -3.61 0.13 -9.06
CA ARG A 193 -2.86 1.21 -8.41
C ARG A 193 -3.20 1.30 -6.95
N ALA A 194 -2.18 1.31 -6.11
CA ALA A 194 -2.32 1.46 -4.67
C ALA A 194 -1.32 2.45 -4.10
N ILE A 195 -1.78 3.30 -3.19
CA ILE A 195 -0.93 4.08 -2.30
C ILE A 195 -0.81 3.31 -0.99
N ALA A 196 0.43 3.01 -0.59
CA ALA A 196 0.73 2.34 0.66
C ALA A 196 1.23 3.34 1.69
N TYR A 197 0.56 3.38 2.83
CA TYR A 197 0.94 4.18 4.00
C TYR A 197 1.54 3.24 5.02
N CYS A 198 2.84 3.36 5.24
CA CYS A 198 3.60 2.56 6.18
C CYS A 198 3.95 3.41 7.40
N GLU A 199 3.46 3.03 8.57
CA GLU A 199 3.75 3.70 9.83
C GLU A 199 3.99 2.66 10.93
N THR A 200 5.19 2.65 11.49
CA THR A 200 5.53 1.78 12.64
C THR A 200 5.07 0.32 12.45
N GLY A 201 5.50 -0.29 11.34
CA GLY A 201 5.19 -1.68 11.00
C GLY A 201 3.74 -1.95 10.62
N ARG A 202 2.94 -0.92 10.39
CA ARG A 202 1.54 -1.03 9.95
C ARG A 202 1.39 -0.54 8.53
N LEU A 203 0.68 -1.32 7.75
CA LEU A 203 0.31 -1.00 6.37
C LEU A 203 -1.16 -0.59 6.30
N ARG A 204 -1.44 0.48 5.58
CA ARG A 204 -2.75 0.83 5.03
C ARG A 204 -2.60 1.02 3.52
N LEU A 205 -3.41 0.34 2.74
CA LEU A 205 -3.44 0.41 1.28
C LEU A 205 -4.70 1.12 0.82
N GLU A 206 -4.55 2.14 0.00
CA GLU A 206 -5.67 2.82 -0.65
C GLU A 206 -5.61 2.68 -2.16
N SER A 207 -6.74 2.31 -2.76
CA SER A 207 -6.90 2.31 -4.21
C SER A 207 -6.93 3.74 -4.76
N ARG A 208 -6.90 3.88 -6.08
CA ARG A 208 -7.03 5.17 -6.77
C ARG A 208 -8.27 5.98 -6.34
N THR A 209 -9.35 5.31 -5.96
CA THR A 209 -10.60 5.93 -5.50
C THR A 209 -10.65 6.15 -3.99
N LEU A 210 -9.52 6.06 -3.29
CA LEU A 210 -9.37 6.21 -1.85
C LEU A 210 -10.11 5.15 -1.02
N ARG A 211 -10.44 4.01 -1.62
CA ARG A 211 -11.00 2.86 -0.92
C ARG A 211 -9.89 2.11 -0.21
N ASP A 212 -10.07 1.81 1.07
CA ASP A 212 -9.17 0.92 1.81
C ASP A 212 -9.28 -0.51 1.27
N ILE A 213 -8.16 -1.04 0.80
CA ILE A 213 -8.00 -2.38 0.24
C ILE A 213 -7.03 -3.25 1.04
N THR A 214 -6.62 -2.81 2.22
CA THR A 214 -5.63 -3.49 3.08
C THR A 214 -6.03 -4.91 3.43
N SER A 215 -7.33 -5.15 3.69
CA SER A 215 -7.83 -6.48 4.05
C SER A 215 -7.87 -7.44 2.86
N THR A 216 -7.89 -6.93 1.63
CA THR A 216 -7.90 -7.73 0.39
C THR A 216 -6.52 -8.31 0.09
N TYR A 217 -5.44 -7.63 0.52
CA TYR A 217 -4.06 -8.02 0.24
C TYR A 217 -3.23 -8.13 1.54
N PRO A 218 -3.59 -9.03 2.47
CA PRO A 218 -2.94 -9.12 3.78
C PRO A 218 -1.47 -9.54 3.73
N GLU A 219 -1.02 -10.22 2.66
CA GLU A 219 0.38 -10.58 2.40
C GLU A 219 1.28 -9.35 2.29
N LEU A 220 0.76 -8.23 1.80
CA LEU A 220 1.51 -6.99 1.63
C LEU A 220 1.81 -6.25 2.95
N ARG A 221 1.19 -6.67 4.07
CA ARG A 221 1.49 -6.08 5.39
C ARG A 221 2.96 -6.23 5.78
N ALA A 222 3.64 -7.22 5.22
CA ALA A 222 5.05 -7.45 5.49
C ALA A 222 5.95 -6.31 4.96
N VAL A 223 5.52 -5.53 3.95
CA VAL A 223 6.23 -4.31 3.49
C VAL A 223 6.48 -3.34 4.65
N ALA A 224 5.42 -3.04 5.42
CA ALA A 224 5.56 -2.13 6.56
C ALA A 224 6.37 -2.76 7.71
N ALA A 225 6.33 -4.08 7.87
CA ALA A 225 7.16 -4.77 8.85
C ALA A 225 8.65 -4.71 8.48
N GLU A 226 8.98 -4.78 7.18
CA GLU A 226 10.35 -4.62 6.68
C GLU A 226 10.87 -3.19 6.87
N LEU A 227 10.03 -2.20 6.61
CA LEU A 227 10.34 -0.79 6.87
C LEU A 227 10.51 -0.46 8.36
N GLY A 228 10.02 -1.32 9.26
CA GLY A 228 10.19 -1.16 10.70
C GLY A 228 9.61 0.17 11.22
N SER A 229 10.48 1.01 11.78
CA SER A 229 10.10 2.33 12.30
C SER A 229 9.99 3.42 11.23
N THR A 230 10.45 3.15 10.00
CA THR A 230 10.41 4.13 8.90
C THR A 230 8.96 4.45 8.51
N GLU A 231 8.63 5.73 8.52
CA GLU A 231 7.36 6.22 7.97
C GLU A 231 7.50 6.49 6.49
N ALA A 232 6.71 5.82 5.66
CA ALA A 232 6.77 5.99 4.22
C ALA A 232 5.38 6.00 3.57
N VAL A 233 5.22 6.83 2.54
CA VAL A 233 4.09 6.74 1.61
C VAL A 233 4.63 6.35 0.24
N LEU A 234 4.24 5.16 -0.20
CA LEU A 234 4.69 4.53 -1.43
C LEU A 234 3.58 4.56 -2.48
N ASP A 235 3.95 4.77 -3.73
CA ASP A 235 3.05 4.66 -4.86
C ASP A 235 3.48 3.46 -5.74
N GLY A 236 2.53 2.58 -6.04
CA GLY A 236 2.84 1.35 -6.76
C GLY A 236 1.63 0.70 -7.40
N GLU A 237 1.88 -0.42 -8.05
CA GLU A 237 0.85 -1.25 -8.68
C GLU A 237 0.83 -2.63 -8.03
N ILE A 238 -0.34 -3.12 -7.63
CA ILE A 238 -0.54 -4.49 -7.16
C ILE A 238 -0.82 -5.35 -8.39
N VAL A 239 0.02 -6.34 -8.64
CA VAL A 239 -0.01 -7.19 -9.83
C VAL A 239 -0.10 -8.66 -9.43
N ALA A 240 -0.89 -9.44 -10.16
CA ALA A 240 -0.81 -10.90 -10.15
C ALA A 240 -0.10 -11.35 -11.43
N PHE A 241 0.78 -12.34 -11.31
CA PHE A 241 1.46 -12.92 -12.45
C PHE A 241 0.84 -14.26 -12.84
N ASP A 242 0.86 -14.58 -14.13
CA ASP A 242 0.50 -15.90 -14.65
C ASP A 242 1.69 -16.89 -14.55
N GLU A 243 1.51 -18.09 -15.09
CA GLU A 243 2.52 -19.16 -15.07
C GLU A 243 3.76 -18.79 -15.90
N ASP A 244 3.61 -17.91 -16.89
CA ASP A 244 4.70 -17.38 -17.73
C ASP A 244 5.35 -16.12 -17.11
N SER A 245 5.03 -15.78 -15.87
CA SER A 245 5.50 -14.56 -15.17
C SER A 245 5.08 -13.26 -15.88
N LYS A 246 3.94 -13.27 -16.57
CA LYS A 246 3.36 -12.08 -17.18
C LYS A 246 2.27 -11.51 -16.26
N PRO A 247 2.14 -10.18 -16.19
CA PRO A 247 1.01 -9.55 -15.49
C PRO A 247 -0.32 -10.05 -16.06
N SER A 248 -1.21 -10.50 -15.17
CA SER A 248 -2.55 -11.00 -15.54
C SER A 248 -3.62 -10.33 -14.67
N PHE A 249 -4.27 -9.33 -15.25
CA PHE A 249 -5.37 -8.65 -14.57
C PHE A 249 -6.57 -9.57 -14.34
N GLU A 250 -6.80 -10.55 -15.24
CA GLU A 250 -7.86 -11.56 -15.10
C GLU A 250 -7.67 -12.38 -13.81
N ARG A 251 -6.44 -12.84 -13.52
CA ARG A 251 -6.13 -13.52 -12.26
C ARG A 251 -6.35 -12.61 -11.06
N LEU A 252 -5.91 -11.34 -11.16
CA LEU A 252 -6.05 -10.36 -10.10
C LEU A 252 -7.53 -10.06 -9.78
N GLN A 253 -8.41 -10.07 -10.78
CA GLN A 253 -9.87 -9.88 -10.57
C GLN A 253 -10.45 -10.90 -9.59
N GLY A 254 -9.95 -12.13 -9.58
CA GLY A 254 -10.35 -13.17 -8.63
C GLY A 254 -10.04 -12.82 -7.16
N ARG A 255 -9.16 -11.85 -6.91
CA ARG A 255 -8.81 -11.31 -5.58
C ARG A 255 -9.64 -10.07 -5.21
N MET A 256 -10.14 -9.35 -6.21
CA MET A 256 -10.88 -8.11 -5.99
C MET A 256 -12.25 -8.40 -5.36
N ASN A 257 -12.69 -7.48 -4.49
CA ASN A 257 -14.02 -7.54 -3.86
C ASN A 257 -14.34 -8.78 -3.02
N LEU A 258 -13.33 -9.51 -2.53
CA LEU A 258 -13.55 -10.59 -1.58
C LEU A 258 -14.01 -10.00 -0.24
N ALA A 259 -15.21 -10.39 0.21
CA ALA A 259 -15.86 -9.81 1.38
C ALA A 259 -15.42 -10.47 2.71
N SER A 260 -14.86 -11.67 2.68
CA SER A 260 -14.50 -12.40 3.90
C SER A 260 -13.02 -12.75 3.98
N GLU A 261 -12.45 -12.68 5.18
CA GLU A 261 -11.05 -13.08 5.43
C GLU A 261 -10.76 -14.52 5.00
N ALA A 262 -11.74 -15.44 5.17
CA ALA A 262 -11.58 -16.84 4.77
C ALA A 262 -11.44 -16.97 3.25
N ALA A 263 -12.23 -16.21 2.47
CA ALA A 263 -12.12 -16.18 1.02
C ALA A 263 -10.79 -15.59 0.57
N VAL A 264 -10.34 -14.48 1.21
CA VAL A 264 -9.04 -13.86 0.95
C VAL A 264 -7.90 -14.86 1.21
N ARG A 265 -7.88 -15.53 2.37
CA ARG A 265 -6.83 -16.49 2.73
C ARG A 265 -6.76 -17.67 1.76
N ARG A 266 -7.91 -18.17 1.31
CA ARG A 266 -7.97 -19.25 0.32
C ARG A 266 -7.37 -18.81 -1.01
N ARG A 267 -7.77 -17.64 -1.50
CA ARG A 267 -7.31 -17.12 -2.78
C ARG A 267 -5.86 -16.63 -2.77
N MET A 268 -5.28 -16.28 -1.62
CA MET A 268 -3.87 -15.93 -1.50
C MET A 268 -2.93 -17.01 -2.04
N GLY A 269 -3.22 -18.30 -1.75
CA GLY A 269 -2.42 -19.43 -2.24
C GLY A 269 -2.52 -19.61 -3.75
N ASP A 270 -3.74 -19.46 -4.31
CA ASP A 270 -4.02 -19.69 -5.73
C ASP A 270 -3.58 -18.52 -6.62
N CYS A 271 -3.61 -17.32 -6.08
CA CYS A 271 -3.30 -16.09 -6.80
C CYS A 271 -2.49 -15.13 -5.90
N PRO A 272 -1.20 -15.39 -5.69
CA PRO A 272 -0.32 -14.46 -4.99
C PRO A 272 -0.19 -13.16 -5.77
N VAL A 273 -0.03 -12.04 -5.03
CA VAL A 273 0.18 -10.72 -5.64
C VAL A 273 1.53 -10.16 -5.26
N THR A 274 2.05 -9.27 -6.10
CA THR A 274 3.27 -8.50 -5.85
C THR A 274 2.95 -7.01 -5.94
N TYR A 275 3.42 -6.24 -4.98
CA TYR A 275 3.35 -4.79 -4.99
C TYR A 275 4.61 -4.22 -5.62
N LEU A 276 4.47 -3.65 -6.81
CA LEU A 276 5.53 -3.04 -7.59
C LEU A 276 5.59 -1.54 -7.27
N VAL A 277 6.55 -1.17 -6.43
CA VAL A 277 6.71 0.20 -5.93
C VAL A 277 7.57 1.02 -6.89
N PHE A 278 7.06 2.11 -7.39
CA PHE A 278 7.77 2.92 -8.38
C PHE A 278 7.87 4.41 -8.02
N ASP A 279 7.31 4.87 -6.91
CA ASP A 279 7.52 6.23 -6.40
C ASP A 279 7.42 6.28 -4.87
N LEU A 280 8.11 7.26 -4.27
CA LEU A 280 8.13 7.53 -2.83
C LEU A 280 7.69 8.98 -2.59
N LEU A 281 6.61 9.16 -1.84
CA LEU A 281 5.93 10.45 -1.71
C LEU A 281 6.16 11.14 -0.37
N HIS A 282 6.45 10.35 0.67
CA HIS A 282 6.74 10.82 2.02
C HIS A 282 7.72 9.87 2.68
N LEU A 283 8.67 10.41 3.43
CA LEU A 283 9.66 9.63 4.16
C LEU A 283 9.99 10.32 5.49
N ASP A 284 9.82 9.60 6.61
CA ASP A 284 10.20 10.02 7.98
C ASP A 284 9.85 11.47 8.32
N GLY A 285 8.62 11.89 8.01
CA GLY A 285 8.13 13.23 8.32
C GLY A 285 8.57 14.30 7.33
N ARG A 286 8.91 13.92 6.12
CA ARG A 286 9.21 14.85 5.01
C ARG A 286 8.40 14.49 3.78
N SER A 287 7.68 15.44 3.22
CA SER A 287 7.09 15.29 1.90
C SER A 287 8.20 15.31 0.85
N LEU A 288 8.17 14.33 -0.06
CA LEU A 288 9.10 14.26 -1.18
C LEU A 288 8.46 14.71 -2.49
N MET A 289 7.17 15.03 -2.49
CA MET A 289 6.40 15.31 -3.70
C MET A 289 6.92 16.49 -4.51
N GLU A 290 7.50 17.49 -3.85
CA GLU A 290 8.12 18.66 -4.50
C GLU A 290 9.51 18.36 -5.10
N LEU A 291 10.13 17.24 -4.77
CA LEU A 291 11.42 16.84 -5.32
C LEU A 291 11.27 16.34 -6.76
N PRO A 292 12.34 16.48 -7.59
CA PRO A 292 12.42 15.81 -8.89
C PRO A 292 12.20 14.29 -8.78
N TYR A 293 11.63 13.69 -9.82
CA TYR A 293 11.43 12.23 -9.88
C TYR A 293 12.73 11.45 -9.56
N THR A 294 13.86 11.89 -10.12
CA THR A 294 15.16 11.25 -9.87
C THR A 294 15.51 11.21 -8.39
N LYS A 295 15.23 12.27 -7.64
CA LYS A 295 15.54 12.33 -6.20
C LYS A 295 14.58 11.48 -5.36
N ARG A 296 13.31 11.40 -5.75
CA ARG A 296 12.35 10.50 -5.12
C ARG A 296 12.70 9.04 -5.38
N ARG A 297 13.14 8.75 -6.61
CA ARG A 297 13.55 7.41 -7.01
C ARG A 297 14.82 6.95 -6.29
N GLU A 298 15.82 7.80 -6.18
CA GLU A 298 17.04 7.57 -5.39
C GLU A 298 16.70 7.19 -3.94
N ARG A 299 15.81 7.97 -3.30
CA ARG A 299 15.34 7.66 -1.94
C ARG A 299 14.53 6.36 -1.83
N LEU A 300 13.78 6.02 -2.87
CA LEU A 300 13.05 4.75 -2.93
C LEU A 300 14.02 3.56 -3.01
N GLU A 301 15.05 3.67 -3.83
CA GLU A 301 16.08 2.63 -3.99
C GLU A 301 16.90 2.43 -2.71
N ASP A 302 17.17 3.51 -1.96
CA ASP A 302 17.82 3.46 -0.64
C ASP A 302 17.03 2.60 0.37
N LEU A 303 15.70 2.49 0.23
CA LEU A 303 14.89 1.64 1.09
C LEU A 303 15.06 0.15 0.83
N SER A 304 15.69 -0.23 -0.29
CA SER A 304 16.00 -1.62 -0.67
C SER A 304 14.80 -2.57 -0.57
N LEU A 305 13.63 -2.12 -1.04
CA LEU A 305 12.39 -2.89 -0.98
C LEU A 305 12.42 -4.05 -1.99
N ASP A 306 12.83 -5.23 -1.53
CA ASP A 306 12.88 -6.47 -2.31
C ASP A 306 12.47 -7.66 -1.44
N GLY A 307 11.23 -8.06 -1.53
CA GLY A 307 10.64 -9.13 -0.73
C GLY A 307 9.78 -10.08 -1.56
N PRO A 308 9.21 -11.11 -0.95
CA PRO A 308 8.49 -12.15 -1.67
C PRO A 308 7.24 -11.64 -2.40
N ASN A 309 6.66 -10.53 -1.93
CA ASN A 309 5.42 -9.96 -2.46
C ASN A 309 5.55 -8.46 -2.79
N TRP A 310 6.75 -7.89 -2.78
CA TRP A 310 6.99 -6.50 -3.16
C TRP A 310 8.39 -6.33 -3.71
N GLN A 311 8.54 -5.38 -4.62
CA GLN A 311 9.84 -5.01 -5.17
C GLN A 311 9.79 -3.61 -5.76
N THR A 312 10.95 -3.01 -5.93
CA THR A 312 11.14 -1.76 -6.66
C THR A 312 11.66 -2.08 -8.08
N PRO A 313 10.79 -2.06 -9.12
CA PRO A 313 11.23 -2.33 -10.48
C PRO A 313 12.24 -1.29 -10.97
N SER A 314 13.18 -1.69 -11.79
CA SER A 314 14.11 -0.76 -12.43
C SER A 314 13.41 0.15 -13.43
N TYR A 315 13.99 1.31 -13.71
CA TYR A 315 13.63 2.18 -14.82
C TYR A 315 14.82 2.33 -15.78
N HIS A 316 14.55 2.74 -17.00
CA HIS A 316 15.57 3.00 -18.02
C HIS A 316 15.56 4.49 -18.35
N ARG A 317 16.74 5.08 -18.41
CA ARG A 317 16.91 6.48 -18.86
C ARG A 317 17.27 6.48 -20.33
N GLY A 318 16.45 7.18 -21.13
CA GLY A 318 16.59 7.14 -22.59
C GLY A 318 16.20 5.78 -23.18
N ASP A 319 16.34 5.65 -24.50
CA ASP A 319 16.07 4.41 -25.28
C ASP A 319 14.65 3.82 -25.08
N GLY A 320 13.67 4.72 -24.96
CA GLY A 320 12.28 4.35 -24.73
C GLY A 320 11.68 3.54 -25.87
N GLU A 321 12.09 3.75 -27.11
CA GLU A 321 11.62 2.97 -28.26
C GLU A 321 12.05 1.50 -28.16
N SER A 322 13.30 1.22 -27.74
CA SER A 322 13.76 -0.15 -27.53
C SER A 322 12.98 -0.84 -26.42
N LEU A 323 12.75 -0.13 -25.30
CA LEU A 323 11.91 -0.66 -24.22
C LEU A 323 10.46 -0.89 -24.68
N LEU A 324 9.86 0.03 -25.43
CA LEU A 324 8.51 -0.13 -25.97
C LEU A 324 8.42 -1.35 -26.88
N ASN A 325 9.41 -1.56 -27.74
CA ASN A 325 9.49 -2.73 -28.62
C ASN A 325 9.63 -4.03 -27.81
N LEU A 326 10.45 -4.03 -26.75
CA LEU A 326 10.56 -5.17 -25.84
C LEU A 326 9.23 -5.47 -25.14
N THR A 327 8.51 -4.45 -24.66
CA THR A 327 7.19 -4.65 -24.03
C THR A 327 6.20 -5.25 -25.03
N ARG A 328 6.25 -4.83 -26.31
CA ARG A 328 5.40 -5.39 -27.38
C ARG A 328 5.71 -6.86 -27.67
N GLN A 329 7.00 -7.22 -27.77
CA GLN A 329 7.42 -8.59 -28.01
C GLN A 329 7.02 -9.52 -26.86
N ARG A 330 7.03 -9.02 -25.63
CA ARG A 330 6.65 -9.78 -24.43
C ARG A 330 5.15 -9.76 -24.14
N GLY A 331 4.33 -9.06 -24.96
CA GLY A 331 2.89 -8.96 -24.78
C GLY A 331 2.48 -8.14 -23.54
N LEU A 332 3.35 -7.23 -23.09
CA LEU A 332 3.05 -6.32 -21.99
C LEU A 332 2.22 -5.12 -22.47
N GLU A 333 1.57 -4.41 -21.55
CA GLU A 333 0.64 -3.31 -21.89
C GLU A 333 1.32 -2.12 -22.58
N GLY A 334 2.59 -1.86 -22.28
CA GLY A 334 3.37 -0.75 -22.80
C GLY A 334 4.33 -0.19 -21.79
N LEU A 335 4.56 1.11 -21.81
CA LEU A 335 5.43 1.79 -20.85
C LEU A 335 4.81 3.07 -20.28
N VAL A 336 5.39 3.55 -19.17
CA VAL A 336 5.17 4.87 -18.61
C VAL A 336 6.49 5.63 -18.69
N ALA A 337 6.49 6.76 -19.40
CA ALA A 337 7.61 7.70 -19.43
C ALA A 337 7.37 8.79 -18.38
N LYS A 338 8.34 9.03 -17.50
CA LYS A 338 8.29 10.05 -16.44
C LYS A 338 9.43 11.05 -16.63
N ARG A 339 9.14 12.34 -16.67
CA ARG A 339 10.21 13.35 -16.74
C ARG A 339 11.09 13.30 -15.51
N LEU A 340 12.41 13.28 -15.72
CA LEU A 340 13.41 13.13 -14.65
C LEU A 340 13.35 14.25 -13.61
N ASP A 341 13.02 15.47 -14.04
CA ASP A 341 12.91 16.68 -13.22
C ASP A 341 11.50 16.91 -12.63
N SER A 342 10.54 16.00 -12.88
CA SER A 342 9.15 16.23 -12.53
C SER A 342 8.86 16.08 -11.04
N ARG A 343 8.02 16.97 -10.53
CA ARG A 343 7.38 16.84 -9.22
C ARG A 343 6.27 15.81 -9.28
N TYR A 344 5.85 15.31 -8.12
CA TYR A 344 4.66 14.49 -8.02
C TYR A 344 3.46 15.37 -7.67
N LEU A 345 2.43 15.36 -8.52
CA LEU A 345 1.24 16.19 -8.38
C LEU A 345 0.02 15.32 -8.09
N PRO A 346 -0.36 15.13 -6.81
CA PRO A 346 -1.46 14.24 -6.41
C PRO A 346 -2.76 14.58 -7.13
N GLY A 347 -3.43 13.54 -7.66
CA GLY A 347 -4.72 13.67 -8.35
C GLY A 347 -4.67 14.40 -9.70
N ARG A 348 -3.52 14.89 -10.13
CA ARG A 348 -3.37 15.62 -11.39
C ARG A 348 -2.95 14.68 -12.52
N ARG A 349 -3.38 15.05 -13.73
CA ARG A 349 -2.91 14.46 -14.98
C ARG A 349 -2.09 15.51 -15.71
N THR A 350 -0.81 15.25 -15.95
CA THR A 350 0.12 16.19 -16.58
C THR A 350 0.99 15.49 -17.60
N HIS A 351 1.54 16.25 -18.55
CA HIS A 351 2.48 15.75 -19.54
C HIS A 351 3.85 15.35 -18.95
N ALA A 352 4.08 15.55 -17.66
CA ALA A 352 5.27 15.06 -16.99
C ALA A 352 5.29 13.52 -16.84
N TRP A 353 4.12 12.88 -16.96
CA TRP A 353 3.98 11.43 -17.05
C TRP A 353 3.17 11.05 -18.29
N LEU A 354 3.75 10.21 -19.12
CA LEU A 354 3.13 9.73 -20.36
C LEU A 354 2.97 8.21 -20.28
N LYS A 355 1.81 7.70 -20.66
CA LYS A 355 1.59 6.27 -20.89
C LYS A 355 1.56 6.01 -22.40
N VAL A 356 2.41 5.09 -22.85
CA VAL A 356 2.48 4.63 -24.24
C VAL A 356 2.05 3.17 -24.26
N LYS A 357 0.91 2.89 -24.90
CA LYS A 357 0.31 1.55 -24.92
C LYS A 357 0.60 0.82 -26.22
N ASN A 358 0.89 -0.47 -26.14
CA ASN A 358 1.07 -1.35 -27.29
C ASN A 358 -0.24 -1.65 -28.01
N LEU A 359 -1.33 -1.73 -27.24
CA LEU A 359 -2.70 -1.86 -27.74
C LEU A 359 -3.53 -0.73 -27.16
N MET A 360 -4.41 -0.18 -27.98
CA MET A 360 -5.38 0.78 -27.48
C MET A 360 -6.31 0.09 -26.49
N GLY A 361 -6.49 0.68 -25.35
CA GLY A 361 -7.41 0.20 -24.32
C GLY A 361 -7.81 1.35 -23.43
N GLN A 362 -9.07 1.35 -22.99
CA GLN A 362 -9.63 2.37 -22.14
C GLN A 362 -10.67 1.76 -21.20
N GLU A 363 -10.78 2.33 -20.02
CA GLU A 363 -11.90 2.06 -19.13
C GLU A 363 -13.15 2.76 -19.68
N LEU A 364 -14.26 2.02 -19.70
CA LEU A 364 -15.55 2.50 -20.19
C LEU A 364 -16.67 2.14 -19.24
N VAL A 365 -17.64 3.04 -19.12
CA VAL A 365 -18.83 2.83 -18.29
C VAL A 365 -19.80 1.88 -18.97
N ILE A 366 -20.29 0.88 -18.25
CA ILE A 366 -21.34 -0.01 -18.75
C ILE A 366 -22.70 0.67 -18.54
N GLY A 367 -23.40 0.95 -19.64
CA GLY A 367 -24.74 1.54 -19.64
C GLY A 367 -25.84 0.57 -20.06
N GLY A 368 -25.48 -0.68 -20.38
CA GLY A 368 -26.46 -1.70 -20.77
C GLY A 368 -25.84 -2.91 -21.44
N TRP A 369 -26.69 -3.79 -21.96
CA TRP A 369 -26.26 -4.93 -22.76
C TRP A 369 -27.26 -5.27 -23.88
N LEU A 370 -26.81 -6.05 -24.84
CA LEU A 370 -27.68 -6.72 -25.84
C LEU A 370 -27.90 -8.17 -25.42
N PRO A 371 -29.13 -8.72 -25.61
CA PRO A 371 -29.37 -10.13 -25.41
C PRO A 371 -28.51 -11.00 -26.33
N GLY A 372 -28.08 -12.15 -25.86
CA GLY A 372 -27.33 -13.10 -26.65
C GLY A 372 -28.16 -13.79 -27.68
N GLN A 373 -27.52 -14.23 -28.78
CA GLN A 373 -28.12 -14.99 -29.86
C GLN A 373 -27.44 -16.35 -30.04
N GLY A 374 -28.12 -17.33 -30.61
CA GLY A 374 -27.58 -18.65 -30.86
C GLY A 374 -27.20 -19.37 -29.55
N ARG A 375 -25.95 -19.75 -29.40
CA ARG A 375 -25.43 -20.43 -28.16
C ARG A 375 -25.58 -19.58 -26.93
N ARG A 376 -25.62 -18.26 -27.04
CA ARG A 376 -25.77 -17.32 -25.92
C ARG A 376 -27.22 -16.84 -25.72
N ALA A 377 -28.20 -17.51 -26.38
CA ALA A 377 -29.62 -17.18 -26.18
C ALA A 377 -29.99 -17.30 -24.70
N GLY A 378 -30.61 -16.25 -24.15
CA GLY A 378 -30.93 -16.17 -22.73
C GLY A 378 -29.84 -15.62 -21.81
N THR A 379 -28.65 -15.32 -22.34
CA THR A 379 -27.54 -14.67 -21.61
C THR A 379 -27.16 -13.33 -22.21
N LEU A 380 -26.07 -12.75 -21.76
CA LEU A 380 -25.51 -11.50 -22.26
C LEU A 380 -24.79 -11.72 -23.61
N GLY A 381 -25.20 -11.00 -24.65
CA GLY A 381 -24.57 -11.07 -25.98
C GLY A 381 -23.43 -10.08 -26.16
N ALA A 382 -23.65 -8.84 -25.74
CA ALA A 382 -22.63 -7.78 -25.80
C ALA A 382 -22.91 -6.69 -24.77
N LEU A 383 -21.87 -6.15 -24.13
CA LEU A 383 -21.96 -4.95 -23.31
C LEU A 383 -22.12 -3.70 -24.18
N LEU A 384 -22.87 -2.74 -23.67
CA LEU A 384 -23.01 -1.39 -24.25
C LEU A 384 -22.22 -0.45 -23.34
N VAL A 385 -21.20 0.19 -23.90
CA VAL A 385 -20.23 0.96 -23.14
C VAL A 385 -20.15 2.41 -23.60
N GLY A 386 -19.74 3.28 -22.70
CA GLY A 386 -19.61 4.71 -22.94
C GLY A 386 -18.57 5.41 -22.08
N TYR A 387 -18.41 6.69 -22.30
CA TYR A 387 -17.53 7.58 -21.56
C TYR A 387 -18.26 8.90 -21.27
N HIS A 388 -17.86 9.60 -20.22
CA HIS A 388 -18.42 10.92 -19.93
C HIS A 388 -17.74 12.01 -20.75
N GLU A 389 -18.55 12.97 -21.18
CA GLU A 389 -18.15 14.20 -21.86
C GLU A 389 -18.92 15.35 -21.25
N ASP A 390 -18.23 16.45 -20.97
CA ASP A 390 -18.86 17.68 -20.49
C ASP A 390 -19.24 18.53 -21.71
N ASP A 391 -20.53 18.84 -21.85
CA ASP A 391 -21.12 19.61 -22.96
C ASP A 391 -22.06 20.66 -22.35
N ASP A 392 -21.82 21.95 -22.65
CA ASP A 392 -22.61 23.11 -22.15
C ASP A 392 -22.78 23.13 -20.58
N GLY A 393 -21.80 22.64 -19.85
CA GLY A 393 -21.81 22.57 -18.39
C GLY A 393 -22.60 21.40 -17.83
N GLU A 394 -23.17 20.54 -18.65
CA GLU A 394 -23.80 19.29 -18.28
C GLU A 394 -22.91 18.08 -18.62
N ARG A 395 -22.92 17.10 -17.74
CA ARG A 395 -22.15 15.87 -17.91
C ARG A 395 -22.99 14.78 -18.56
N HIS A 396 -22.54 14.30 -19.69
CA HIS A 396 -23.25 13.33 -20.50
C HIS A 396 -22.47 12.03 -20.66
N LEU A 397 -23.17 10.88 -20.59
CA LEU A 397 -22.59 9.59 -20.96
C LEU A 397 -22.78 9.37 -22.49
N ARG A 398 -21.67 9.41 -23.23
CA ARG A 398 -21.66 9.17 -24.69
C ARG A 398 -21.48 7.70 -25.01
N TYR A 399 -22.26 7.19 -25.97
CA TYR A 399 -22.17 5.80 -26.41
C TYR A 399 -20.90 5.55 -27.24
N ALA A 400 -20.01 4.67 -26.74
CA ALA A 400 -18.76 4.29 -27.40
C ALA A 400 -18.88 3.06 -28.31
N GLY A 401 -19.87 2.20 -28.07
CA GLY A 401 -20.05 1.00 -28.86
C GLY A 401 -20.49 -0.22 -28.09
N ARG A 402 -20.50 -1.37 -28.78
CA ARG A 402 -20.83 -2.68 -28.23
C ARG A 402 -19.58 -3.55 -28.15
N VAL A 403 -19.40 -4.27 -27.03
CA VAL A 403 -18.31 -5.23 -26.77
C VAL A 403 -18.91 -6.62 -26.70
N GLY A 404 -18.65 -7.46 -27.70
CA GLY A 404 -19.25 -8.80 -27.81
C GLY A 404 -18.24 -9.95 -27.69
N THR A 405 -16.97 -9.65 -27.48
CA THR A 405 -15.88 -10.64 -27.42
C THR A 405 -14.99 -10.41 -26.20
N GLY A 406 -14.21 -11.42 -25.80
CA GLY A 406 -13.30 -11.36 -24.65
C GLY A 406 -13.94 -11.85 -23.35
N PHE A 407 -15.07 -12.55 -23.41
CA PHE A 407 -15.75 -13.13 -22.25
C PHE A 407 -15.54 -14.62 -22.19
N THR A 408 -15.34 -15.15 -20.99
CA THR A 408 -15.57 -16.56 -20.66
C THR A 408 -17.05 -16.75 -20.30
N ASP A 409 -17.53 -18.00 -20.31
CA ASP A 409 -18.93 -18.28 -19.95
C ASP A 409 -19.20 -17.91 -18.48
N ASP A 410 -18.28 -18.20 -17.57
CA ASP A 410 -18.38 -17.83 -16.16
C ASP A 410 -18.44 -16.30 -15.96
N GLU A 411 -17.69 -15.54 -16.78
CA GLU A 411 -17.71 -14.06 -16.70
C GLU A 411 -19.02 -13.50 -17.27
N LEU A 412 -19.61 -14.13 -18.29
CA LEU A 412 -20.93 -13.75 -18.78
C LEU A 412 -22.01 -13.93 -17.71
N ASP A 413 -22.00 -15.07 -17.00
CA ASP A 413 -22.94 -15.35 -15.92
C ASP A 413 -22.75 -14.36 -14.76
N ARG A 414 -21.50 -14.09 -14.38
CA ARG A 414 -21.15 -13.10 -13.37
C ARG A 414 -21.65 -11.71 -13.74
N LEU A 415 -21.40 -11.27 -14.97
CA LEU A 415 -21.85 -9.98 -15.47
C LEU A 415 -23.38 -9.87 -15.49
N ALA A 416 -24.07 -10.92 -15.93
CA ALA A 416 -25.53 -10.95 -15.91
C ALA A 416 -26.06 -10.78 -14.47
N GLY A 417 -25.48 -11.48 -13.50
CA GLY A 417 -25.84 -11.37 -12.08
C GLY A 417 -25.60 -9.96 -11.49
N LEU A 418 -24.55 -9.25 -11.94
CA LEU A 418 -24.25 -7.90 -11.50
C LEU A 418 -25.09 -6.82 -12.20
N LEU A 419 -25.47 -7.03 -13.47
CA LEU A 419 -26.17 -6.04 -14.29
C LEU A 419 -27.69 -6.11 -14.12
N GLU A 420 -28.28 -7.30 -13.91
CA GLU A 420 -29.73 -7.46 -13.78
C GLU A 420 -30.33 -6.60 -12.63
N PRO A 421 -29.72 -6.51 -11.42
CA PRO A 421 -30.22 -5.63 -10.36
C PRO A 421 -30.14 -4.14 -10.70
N LEU A 422 -29.28 -3.76 -11.65
CA LEU A 422 -29.10 -2.36 -12.09
C LEU A 422 -30.03 -1.96 -13.25
N ARG A 423 -30.88 -2.87 -13.69
CA ARG A 423 -31.75 -2.63 -14.84
C ARG A 423 -32.65 -1.41 -14.65
N THR A 424 -32.73 -0.57 -15.69
CA THR A 424 -33.50 0.66 -15.68
C THR A 424 -34.23 0.89 -17.01
N LYS A 425 -35.36 1.63 -16.96
CA LYS A 425 -36.06 2.11 -18.17
C LYS A 425 -35.44 3.40 -18.72
N LYS A 426 -34.63 4.10 -17.92
CA LYS A 426 -33.96 5.34 -18.32
C LYS A 426 -32.80 4.99 -19.26
N ARG A 427 -32.73 5.67 -20.39
CA ARG A 427 -31.62 5.54 -21.33
C ARG A 427 -30.42 6.34 -20.77
N PRO A 428 -29.31 5.71 -20.46
CA PRO A 428 -28.17 6.43 -19.85
C PRO A 428 -27.34 7.19 -20.88
N PHE A 429 -27.40 6.78 -22.17
CA PHE A 429 -26.58 7.38 -23.20
C PHE A 429 -27.27 8.59 -23.85
N THR A 430 -26.48 9.64 -24.14
CA THR A 430 -26.87 10.82 -24.90
C THR A 430 -26.26 10.79 -26.29
N GLY A 431 -26.86 11.52 -27.24
CA GLY A 431 -26.43 11.54 -28.63
C GLY A 431 -26.76 10.22 -29.36
N ARG A 432 -25.74 9.58 -29.96
CA ARG A 432 -25.88 8.28 -30.61
C ARG A 432 -26.46 7.24 -29.68
N GLN A 433 -27.44 6.49 -30.11
CA GLN A 433 -28.12 5.49 -29.32
C GLN A 433 -27.70 4.06 -29.71
N PRO A 434 -27.69 3.12 -28.75
CA PRO A 434 -27.56 1.69 -29.00
C PRO A 434 -28.72 1.13 -29.82
N PRO A 435 -28.63 -0.13 -30.31
CA PRO A 435 -29.74 -0.84 -30.96
C PRO A 435 -31.02 -0.86 -30.13
N ARG A 436 -32.17 -1.04 -30.78
CA ARG A 436 -33.50 -0.99 -30.11
C ARG A 436 -33.72 -2.08 -29.05
N GLU A 437 -33.10 -3.25 -29.24
CA GLU A 437 -33.14 -4.41 -28.33
C GLU A 437 -32.26 -4.25 -27.08
N ALA A 438 -31.64 -3.09 -26.91
CA ALA A 438 -30.79 -2.81 -25.76
C ALA A 438 -31.57 -2.85 -24.44
N ILE A 439 -31.01 -3.51 -23.48
CA ILE A 439 -31.42 -3.49 -22.06
C ILE A 439 -30.49 -2.53 -21.32
N PHE A 440 -31.05 -1.47 -20.75
CA PHE A 440 -30.27 -0.43 -20.07
C PHE A 440 -30.12 -0.70 -18.61
N VAL A 441 -28.98 -0.23 -18.05
CA VAL A 441 -28.67 -0.27 -16.63
C VAL A 441 -28.27 1.11 -16.10
N GLU A 442 -28.38 1.28 -14.81
CA GLU A 442 -27.74 2.40 -14.13
C GLU A 442 -26.23 2.31 -14.32
N PRO A 443 -25.54 3.40 -14.77
CA PRO A 443 -24.14 3.36 -15.19
C PRO A 443 -23.19 3.35 -13.98
N LYS A 444 -23.19 2.26 -13.21
CA LYS A 444 -22.42 2.07 -11.96
C LYS A 444 -21.18 1.21 -12.10
N LEU A 445 -21.05 0.49 -13.23
CA LEU A 445 -19.93 -0.43 -13.45
C LEU A 445 -19.01 0.09 -14.55
N VAL A 446 -17.73 -0.15 -14.38
CA VAL A 446 -16.68 0.19 -15.35
C VAL A 446 -16.04 -1.10 -15.85
N ALA A 447 -15.83 -1.19 -17.15
CA ALA A 447 -15.10 -2.26 -17.80
C ALA A 447 -13.83 -1.72 -18.46
N GLU A 448 -12.75 -2.49 -18.44
CA GLU A 448 -11.62 -2.28 -19.32
C GLU A 448 -11.88 -2.93 -20.66
N VAL A 449 -11.66 -2.18 -21.74
CA VAL A 449 -11.90 -2.61 -23.11
C VAL A 449 -10.67 -2.32 -23.95
N ALA A 450 -10.07 -3.36 -24.53
CA ALA A 450 -9.06 -3.21 -25.57
C ALA A 450 -9.76 -3.03 -26.93
N PHE A 451 -9.18 -2.26 -27.81
CA PHE A 451 -9.72 -2.01 -29.14
C PHE A 451 -8.61 -1.61 -30.11
N ARG A 452 -8.90 -1.67 -31.41
CA ARG A 452 -7.91 -1.36 -32.43
C ARG A 452 -7.67 0.15 -32.56
N GLU A 453 -8.77 0.91 -32.63
CA GLU A 453 -8.74 2.36 -32.80
C GLU A 453 -10.11 2.99 -32.49
N TRP A 454 -10.12 4.28 -32.22
CA TRP A 454 -11.34 5.08 -32.26
C TRP A 454 -11.67 5.45 -33.67
N THR A 455 -12.93 5.26 -34.08
CA THR A 455 -13.43 5.77 -35.37
C THR A 455 -13.61 7.30 -35.29
N ASN A 456 -13.77 7.95 -36.45
CA ASN A 456 -14.12 9.39 -36.54
C ASN A 456 -15.41 9.74 -35.78
N ALA A 457 -16.33 8.78 -35.66
CA ALA A 457 -17.56 8.93 -34.88
C ALA A 457 -17.37 8.65 -33.36
N ARG A 458 -16.12 8.57 -32.89
CA ARG A 458 -15.74 8.25 -31.48
C ARG A 458 -16.40 6.96 -30.99
N THR A 459 -16.39 5.92 -31.82
CA THR A 459 -16.82 4.58 -31.48
C THR A 459 -15.66 3.61 -31.60
N LEU A 460 -15.70 2.53 -30.82
CA LEU A 460 -14.65 1.51 -30.75
C LEU A 460 -14.65 0.65 -32.04
N ARG A 461 -13.46 0.36 -32.57
CA ARG A 461 -13.26 -0.63 -33.62
C ARG A 461 -12.66 -1.90 -33.08
N ALA A 462 -13.33 -3.05 -33.35
CA ALA A 462 -12.91 -4.37 -32.83
C ALA A 462 -12.67 -4.41 -31.32
N PRO A 463 -13.65 -3.99 -30.47
CA PRO A 463 -13.46 -3.98 -29.03
C PRO A 463 -13.49 -5.39 -28.44
N VAL A 464 -12.63 -5.61 -27.43
CA VAL A 464 -12.49 -6.85 -26.68
C VAL A 464 -12.56 -6.54 -25.19
N TYR A 465 -13.43 -7.19 -24.47
CA TYR A 465 -13.53 -7.07 -23.02
C TYR A 465 -12.28 -7.65 -22.34
N LYS A 466 -11.76 -6.93 -21.36
CA LYS A 466 -10.59 -7.34 -20.56
C LYS A 466 -10.96 -7.64 -19.11
N GLY A 467 -12.02 -7.01 -18.59
CA GLY A 467 -12.50 -7.26 -17.25
C GLY A 467 -13.23 -6.06 -16.65
N LEU A 468 -13.90 -6.31 -15.51
CA LEU A 468 -14.48 -5.23 -14.69
C LEU A 468 -13.38 -4.48 -13.94
N ARG A 469 -13.58 -3.17 -13.76
CA ARG A 469 -12.70 -2.27 -13.02
C ARG A 469 -13.45 -1.68 -11.81
N PRO A 470 -13.65 -2.45 -10.75
CA PRO A 470 -14.35 -1.97 -9.54
C PRO A 470 -13.52 -0.95 -8.74
N ASP A 471 -12.25 -0.79 -9.09
CA ASP A 471 -11.33 0.23 -8.60
C ASP A 471 -11.51 1.60 -9.26
N LYS A 472 -12.37 1.69 -10.31
CA LYS A 472 -12.62 2.92 -11.07
C LYS A 472 -13.98 3.51 -10.71
N ASN A 473 -14.00 4.83 -10.56
CA ASN A 473 -15.26 5.56 -10.42
C ASN A 473 -15.86 5.80 -11.82
N PRO A 474 -17.11 5.37 -12.10
CA PRO A 474 -17.76 5.61 -13.38
C PRO A 474 -17.76 7.10 -13.79
N GLU A 475 -17.96 8.01 -12.83
CA GLU A 475 -17.95 9.45 -13.08
C GLU A 475 -16.61 10.01 -13.55
N GLU A 476 -15.50 9.30 -13.32
CA GLU A 476 -14.16 9.73 -13.74
C GLU A 476 -13.77 9.21 -15.13
N VAL A 477 -14.62 8.37 -15.75
CA VAL A 477 -14.36 7.78 -17.06
C VAL A 477 -14.69 8.79 -18.15
N VAL A 478 -13.66 9.35 -18.76
CA VAL A 478 -13.77 10.34 -19.84
C VAL A 478 -13.12 9.80 -21.13
N PHE A 479 -13.41 10.42 -22.26
CA PHE A 479 -12.75 10.11 -23.52
C PHE A 479 -11.25 10.38 -23.45
N GLU A 480 -10.44 9.35 -23.67
CA GLU A 480 -8.98 9.48 -23.75
C GLU A 480 -8.54 9.41 -25.21
N GLN A 481 -8.05 10.52 -25.74
CA GLN A 481 -7.42 10.57 -27.05
C GLN A 481 -5.90 10.61 -26.89
N PRO A 482 -5.16 9.76 -27.63
CA PRO A 482 -3.71 9.82 -27.62
C PRO A 482 -3.24 11.19 -28.13
N GLN A 483 -2.30 11.77 -27.39
CA GLN A 483 -1.68 13.05 -27.73
C GLN A 483 -0.26 12.82 -28.27
N PRO A 484 0.24 13.65 -29.20
CA PRO A 484 1.64 13.59 -29.56
C PRO A 484 2.49 13.89 -28.32
N PRO A 485 3.60 13.17 -28.13
CA PRO A 485 4.52 13.47 -27.04
C PRO A 485 5.17 14.83 -27.27
N PRO A 486 5.59 15.52 -26.20
CA PRO A 486 6.28 16.80 -26.26
C PRO A 486 7.65 16.69 -26.94
#